data_7a6c30a5b7b82bc02c3768b0a7377f22
#
_entry.id   7a6c30a5b7b82bc02c3768b0a7377f22
#
_cell.length_a   1.000
_cell.length_b   1.000
_cell.length_c   1.000
_cell.angle_alpha   90.00
_cell.angle_beta   90.00
_cell.angle_gamma   90.00
#
_symmetry.space_group_name_H-M   'P 1'
#
loop_
_entity.id
_entity.type
_entity.pdbx_description
1 polymer ?
#
loop_
_entity_poly.entity_id
_entity_poly.type
_entity_poly.pdbx_seq_one_letter_code
_entity_poly.pdbx_strand_id
1 'polypeptide(L)'
;MKKLLLVLAFVTMSFVSNAQLFVAGSVSAKYSSGETRYDKPFTTIDYDPTEKGFAITPAVGYMIPGKSYGFGLSLGYAYTSTSDNDYYQEHNGDVIVELYRKTYTNAFDIAPFFRYAYAKFEKITLYADLKIPVGFSNKKEEFDDKTSVLDNGFVLGARLIPGLTYKFNNHILFTTEIGLLSINYLHTRNTKANNDVKIDDDFTIGANNRTIASFGFVYLF
;
A
#
# COMPACT_ATOMS: atom_id res chain seq x y z
N MET A 1 -30.37 3.90 13.71
CA MET A 1 -29.31 3.22 12.97
C MET A 1 -29.83 2.11 12.04
N LYS A 2 -30.66 1.15 12.48
CA LYS A 2 -31.20 0.06 11.61
C LYS A 2 -31.99 0.57 10.38
N LYS A 3 -32.75 1.65 10.51
CA LYS A 3 -33.54 2.25 9.40
C LYS A 3 -32.63 2.92 8.35
N LEU A 4 -31.49 3.51 8.75
CA LEU A 4 -30.53 4.12 7.84
C LEU A 4 -29.80 3.06 6.99
N LEU A 5 -29.45 1.92 7.61
CA LEU A 5 -28.86 0.76 6.93
C LEU A 5 -29.82 0.16 5.89
N LEU A 6 -31.12 0.08 6.22
CA LEU A 6 -32.14 -0.41 5.30
C LEU A 6 -32.33 0.54 4.10
N VAL A 7 -32.36 1.86 4.33
CA VAL A 7 -32.46 2.86 3.26
C VAL A 7 -31.19 2.80 2.38
N LEU A 8 -30.01 2.67 2.98
CA LEU A 8 -28.78 2.52 2.24
C LEU A 8 -28.79 1.25 1.37
N ALA A 9 -29.27 0.12 1.92
CA ALA A 9 -29.42 -1.14 1.20
C ALA A 9 -30.46 -1.04 0.06
N PHE A 10 -31.58 -0.33 0.26
CA PHE A 10 -32.56 -0.11 -0.80
C PHE A 10 -32.06 0.83 -1.89
N VAL A 11 -31.35 1.90 -1.54
CA VAL A 11 -30.72 2.81 -2.50
C VAL A 11 -29.66 2.05 -3.32
N THR A 12 -28.89 1.18 -2.71
CA THR A 12 -27.92 0.36 -3.46
C THR A 12 -28.60 -0.67 -4.37
N MET A 13 -29.74 -1.25 -3.97
CA MET A 13 -30.50 -2.19 -4.81
C MET A 13 -31.19 -1.54 -6.01
N SER A 14 -31.64 -0.28 -5.91
CA SER A 14 -32.31 0.41 -7.02
C SER A 14 -31.38 0.81 -8.17
N PHE A 15 -30.07 0.87 -7.93
CA PHE A 15 -29.07 1.11 -8.98
C PHE A 15 -28.65 -0.16 -9.75
N VAL A 16 -29.08 -1.35 -9.30
CA VAL A 16 -28.59 -2.64 -9.81
C VAL A 16 -29.24 -3.09 -11.13
N SER A 17 -30.34 -2.49 -11.56
CA SER A 17 -31.13 -3.03 -12.68
C SER A 17 -30.48 -2.92 -14.08
N ASN A 18 -29.41 -2.14 -14.25
CA ASN A 18 -28.64 -2.04 -15.51
C ASN A 18 -27.15 -1.77 -15.30
N ALA A 19 -26.64 -1.96 -14.13
CA ALA A 19 -25.32 -1.54 -13.72
C ALA A 19 -24.41 -2.75 -13.50
N GLN A 20 -23.17 -2.64 -13.87
CA GLN A 20 -22.16 -3.62 -13.49
C GLN A 20 -21.56 -3.23 -12.14
N LEU A 21 -22.25 -3.64 -11.07
CA LEU A 21 -21.63 -3.65 -9.74
C LEU A 21 -20.54 -4.73 -9.74
N PHE A 22 -19.40 -4.41 -9.16
CA PHE A 22 -18.35 -5.38 -8.99
C PHE A 22 -17.74 -5.32 -7.58
N VAL A 23 -17.30 -6.47 -7.11
CA VAL A 23 -16.44 -6.61 -5.95
C VAL A 23 -15.09 -7.11 -6.44
N ALA A 24 -14.03 -6.48 -5.99
CA ALA A 24 -12.67 -6.84 -6.36
C ALA A 24 -11.82 -7.04 -5.11
N GLY A 25 -10.74 -7.77 -5.26
CA GLY A 25 -9.72 -7.89 -4.23
C GLY A 25 -8.39 -8.18 -4.88
N SER A 26 -7.35 -7.47 -4.44
CA SER A 26 -5.98 -7.71 -4.88
C SER A 26 -5.07 -7.95 -3.69
N VAL A 27 -4.03 -8.72 -3.92
CA VAL A 27 -2.94 -8.96 -2.99
C VAL A 27 -1.61 -8.66 -3.67
N SER A 28 -0.67 -8.14 -2.90
CA SER A 28 0.70 -7.97 -3.33
C SER A 28 1.66 -8.41 -2.24
N ALA A 29 2.83 -8.88 -2.63
CA ALA A 29 3.91 -9.19 -1.73
C ALA A 29 5.16 -8.41 -2.16
N LYS A 30 5.98 -8.02 -1.19
CA LYS A 30 7.25 -7.35 -1.40
C LYS A 30 8.36 -8.10 -0.70
N TYR A 31 9.44 -8.29 -1.40
CA TYR A 31 10.70 -8.75 -0.83
C TYR A 31 11.82 -7.92 -1.46
N SER A 32 12.68 -7.35 -0.66
CA SER A 32 13.88 -6.65 -1.09
C SER A 32 15.00 -6.95 -0.10
N SER A 33 16.16 -7.29 -0.59
CA SER A 33 17.38 -7.39 0.20
C SER A 33 18.44 -6.54 -0.49
N GLY A 34 19.27 -5.87 0.29
CA GLY A 34 20.40 -5.09 -0.19
C GLY A 34 21.60 -5.35 0.69
N GLU A 35 22.77 -5.19 0.13
CA GLU A 35 24.03 -5.18 0.83
C GLU A 35 24.67 -3.82 0.57
N THR A 36 25.00 -3.09 1.61
CA THR A 36 25.68 -1.80 1.49
C THR A 36 26.86 -1.77 2.46
N ARG A 37 28.02 -1.57 1.90
CA ARG A 37 29.27 -1.49 2.66
C ARG A 37 29.75 -0.05 2.67
N TYR A 38 30.00 0.47 3.86
CA TYR A 38 30.62 1.78 4.07
C TYR A 38 32.01 1.60 4.64
N ASP A 39 33.03 1.87 3.81
CA ASP A 39 34.43 1.90 4.26
C ASP A 39 34.76 3.32 4.73
N LYS A 40 34.94 3.50 6.04
CA LYS A 40 35.51 4.71 6.64
C LYS A 40 36.96 4.47 7.05
N PRO A 41 37.80 5.52 7.20
CA PRO A 41 39.24 5.35 7.46
C PRO A 41 39.59 4.47 8.65
N PHE A 42 38.65 4.23 9.55
CA PHE A 42 38.90 3.46 10.78
C PHE A 42 37.77 2.48 11.12
N THR A 43 36.73 2.36 10.29
CA THR A 43 35.59 1.52 10.58
C THR A 43 34.93 1.05 9.30
N THR A 44 34.72 -0.24 9.15
CA THR A 44 33.86 -0.80 8.10
C THR A 44 32.49 -1.07 8.69
N ILE A 45 31.44 -0.57 8.06
CA ILE A 45 30.05 -0.82 8.44
C ILE A 45 29.42 -1.59 7.30
N ASP A 46 29.08 -2.84 7.53
CA ASP A 46 28.27 -3.64 6.63
C ASP A 46 26.80 -3.51 7.05
N TYR A 47 25.95 -3.12 6.10
CA TYR A 47 24.54 -2.87 6.31
C TYR A 47 23.73 -3.72 5.33
N ASP A 48 22.99 -4.69 5.85
CA ASP A 48 22.21 -5.66 5.06
C ASP A 48 20.71 -5.52 5.32
N PRO A 49 20.07 -4.47 4.80
CA PRO A 49 18.63 -4.30 5.00
C PRO A 49 17.84 -5.37 4.25
N THR A 50 16.96 -6.03 4.96
CA THR A 50 15.96 -6.92 4.36
C THR A 50 14.57 -6.36 4.62
N GLU A 51 13.82 -6.11 3.55
CA GLU A 51 12.43 -5.64 3.64
C GLU A 51 11.48 -6.72 3.11
N LYS A 52 10.49 -7.08 3.94
CA LYS A 52 9.41 -8.02 3.60
C LYS A 52 8.08 -7.36 3.87
N GLY A 53 7.11 -7.58 2.99
CA GLY A 53 5.78 -7.01 3.20
C GLY A 53 4.72 -7.66 2.36
N PHE A 54 3.49 -7.40 2.73
CA PHE A 54 2.32 -7.74 1.93
C PHE A 54 1.27 -6.65 2.02
N ALA A 55 0.39 -6.59 1.02
CA ALA A 55 -0.79 -5.75 1.07
C ALA A 55 -2.00 -6.49 0.53
N ILE A 56 -3.17 -6.13 1.09
CA ILE A 56 -4.49 -6.63 0.69
C ILE A 56 -5.36 -5.42 0.42
N THR A 57 -6.05 -5.42 -0.73
CA THR A 57 -6.88 -4.29 -1.15
C THR A 57 -8.24 -4.78 -1.67
N PRO A 58 -9.21 -5.06 -0.78
CA PRO A 58 -10.59 -5.27 -1.21
C PRO A 58 -11.18 -3.96 -1.75
N ALA A 59 -12.07 -4.08 -2.74
CA ALA A 59 -12.74 -2.95 -3.37
C ALA A 59 -14.14 -3.30 -3.81
N VAL A 60 -15.00 -2.29 -3.84
CA VAL A 60 -16.32 -2.36 -4.45
C VAL A 60 -16.43 -1.20 -5.44
N GLY A 61 -17.00 -1.46 -6.60
CA GLY A 61 -17.14 -0.43 -7.62
C GLY A 61 -18.32 -0.67 -8.54
N TYR A 62 -18.56 0.34 -9.34
CA TYR A 62 -19.70 0.43 -10.23
C TYR A 62 -19.23 0.97 -11.59
N MET A 63 -19.44 0.19 -12.64
CA MET A 63 -19.25 0.65 -14.02
C MET A 63 -20.52 1.21 -14.57
N ILE A 64 -20.51 2.42 -15.12
CA ILE A 64 -21.68 3.06 -15.68
C ILE A 64 -22.08 2.31 -16.96
N PRO A 65 -23.35 1.88 -17.10
CA PRO A 65 -23.82 1.14 -18.26
C PRO A 65 -23.57 1.89 -19.55
N GLY A 66 -23.04 1.19 -20.56
CA GLY A 66 -22.73 1.78 -21.85
C GLY A 66 -21.56 2.77 -21.87
N LYS A 67 -20.89 2.98 -20.73
CA LYS A 67 -19.70 3.85 -20.64
C LYS A 67 -18.44 3.03 -20.37
N SER A 68 -17.30 3.67 -20.63
CA SER A 68 -15.98 3.07 -20.33
C SER A 68 -15.42 3.52 -18.98
N TYR A 69 -16.24 4.10 -18.11
CA TYR A 69 -15.78 4.58 -16.82
C TYR A 69 -16.72 4.18 -15.69
N GLY A 70 -16.19 4.18 -14.51
CA GLY A 70 -16.87 3.85 -13.27
C GLY A 70 -16.14 4.43 -12.07
N PHE A 71 -16.67 4.16 -10.90
CA PHE A 71 -16.10 4.63 -9.65
C PHE A 71 -16.33 3.59 -8.55
N GLY A 72 -15.58 3.72 -7.48
CA GLY A 72 -15.70 2.80 -6.36
C GLY A 72 -14.92 3.25 -5.15
N LEU A 73 -14.86 2.33 -4.20
CA LEU A 73 -14.14 2.50 -2.94
C LEU A 73 -13.28 1.26 -2.70
N SER A 74 -12.02 1.48 -2.35
CA SER A 74 -11.13 0.41 -1.89
C SER A 74 -10.69 0.64 -0.45
N LEU A 75 -10.43 -0.45 0.25
CA LEU A 75 -9.80 -0.46 1.57
C LEU A 75 -8.43 -1.09 1.40
N GLY A 76 -7.39 -0.42 1.89
CA GLY A 76 -6.03 -0.92 1.84
C GLY A 76 -5.55 -1.30 3.23
N TYR A 77 -4.89 -2.44 3.34
CA TYR A 77 -4.07 -2.80 4.47
C TYR A 77 -2.72 -3.25 3.98
N ALA A 78 -1.65 -2.69 4.52
CA ALA A 78 -0.29 -3.08 4.20
C ALA A 78 0.51 -3.30 5.48
N TYR A 79 1.31 -4.35 5.46
CA TYR A 79 2.30 -4.67 6.49
C TYR A 79 3.67 -4.73 5.86
N THR A 80 4.64 -4.07 6.48
CA THR A 80 6.04 -4.11 6.07
C THR A 80 6.91 -4.35 7.29
N SER A 81 7.87 -5.25 7.18
CA SER A 81 8.93 -5.50 8.17
C SER A 81 10.27 -5.26 7.51
N THR A 82 11.06 -4.36 8.09
CA THR A 82 12.44 -4.12 7.69
C THR A 82 13.33 -4.57 8.83
N SER A 83 14.31 -5.42 8.53
CA SER A 83 15.35 -5.83 9.48
C SER A 83 16.69 -5.31 8.99
N ASP A 84 17.40 -4.67 9.88
CA ASP A 84 18.71 -4.09 9.63
C ASP A 84 19.68 -4.70 10.62
N ASN A 85 20.82 -5.20 10.12
CA ASN A 85 21.94 -5.64 10.93
C ASN A 85 23.05 -4.60 10.76
N ASP A 86 23.31 -3.84 11.80
CA ASP A 86 24.42 -2.88 11.83
C ASP A 86 25.61 -3.53 12.54
N TYR A 87 26.74 -3.69 11.84
CA TYR A 87 27.98 -4.17 12.40
C TYR A 87 28.90 -2.97 12.65
N TYR A 88 29.25 -2.72 13.92
CA TYR A 88 30.25 -1.73 14.30
C TYR A 88 31.56 -2.43 14.67
N GLN A 89 32.62 -2.18 13.91
CA GLN A 89 33.96 -2.60 14.25
C GLN A 89 34.74 -1.40 14.78
N GLU A 90 35.15 -1.41 16.06
CA GLU A 90 35.96 -0.36 16.64
C GLU A 90 37.49 -0.59 16.38
N HIS A 91 38.23 0.49 16.23
CA HIS A 91 39.60 0.52 15.69
C HIS A 91 40.67 -0.29 16.45
N ASN A 92 40.40 -0.77 17.63
CA ASN A 92 41.35 -1.60 18.41
C ASN A 92 41.14 -3.12 18.24
N GLY A 93 40.39 -3.55 17.27
CA GLY A 93 40.35 -4.94 16.80
C GLY A 93 39.50 -5.91 17.59
N ASP A 94 38.93 -5.54 18.73
CA ASP A 94 38.35 -6.52 19.66
C ASP A 94 36.88 -6.37 19.94
N VAL A 95 36.18 -5.36 19.39
CA VAL A 95 34.74 -5.21 19.67
C VAL A 95 33.95 -5.15 18.37
N ILE A 96 33.33 -6.26 17.99
CA ILE A 96 32.23 -6.28 17.03
C ILE A 96 30.96 -6.12 17.82
N VAL A 97 30.31 -4.96 17.75
CA VAL A 97 28.98 -4.77 18.30
C VAL A 97 28.00 -5.01 17.16
N GLU A 98 27.27 -6.11 17.24
CA GLU A 98 26.16 -6.41 16.34
C GLU A 98 24.92 -5.76 16.93
N LEU A 99 24.35 -4.79 16.22
CA LEU A 99 23.11 -4.13 16.58
C LEU A 99 22.01 -4.61 15.66
N TYR A 100 21.08 -5.34 16.21
CA TYR A 100 19.90 -5.81 15.50
C TYR A 100 18.75 -4.83 15.69
N ARG A 101 18.29 -4.27 14.57
CA ARG A 101 17.13 -3.37 14.53
C ARG A 101 16.06 -3.94 13.62
N LYS A 102 14.83 -3.98 14.10
CA LYS A 102 13.70 -4.40 13.31
C LYS A 102 12.58 -3.36 13.36
N THR A 103 12.11 -2.97 12.20
CA THR A 103 11.06 -1.99 12.06
C THR A 103 9.82 -2.64 11.45
N TYR A 104 8.68 -2.40 12.06
CA TYR A 104 7.38 -2.86 11.56
C TYR A 104 6.51 -1.66 11.22
N THR A 105 5.94 -1.67 10.03
CA THR A 105 5.00 -0.65 9.60
C THR A 105 3.67 -1.30 9.24
N ASN A 106 2.61 -0.84 9.88
CA ASN A 106 1.23 -1.17 9.51
C ASN A 106 0.61 0.08 8.90
N ALA A 107 -0.03 -0.05 7.75
CA ALA A 107 -0.75 1.03 7.11
C ALA A 107 -2.17 0.57 6.75
N PHE A 108 -3.12 1.46 6.96
CA PHE A 108 -4.51 1.27 6.59
C PHE A 108 -4.97 2.50 5.82
N ASP A 109 -5.62 2.29 4.68
CA ASP A 109 -6.18 3.38 3.88
C ASP A 109 -7.59 3.06 3.36
N ILE A 110 -8.34 4.13 3.11
CA ILE A 110 -9.59 4.13 2.36
C ILE A 110 -9.35 4.99 1.13
N ALA A 111 -9.62 4.45 -0.05
CA ALA A 111 -9.36 5.16 -1.28
C ALA A 111 -10.60 5.12 -2.21
N PRO A 112 -11.36 6.22 -2.34
CA PRO A 112 -12.24 6.38 -3.48
C PRO A 112 -11.41 6.33 -4.77
N PHE A 113 -11.98 5.73 -5.81
CA PHE A 113 -11.30 5.63 -7.09
C PHE A 113 -12.25 5.89 -8.27
N PHE A 114 -11.65 6.41 -9.33
CA PHE A 114 -12.25 6.51 -10.64
C PHE A 114 -11.53 5.56 -11.59
N ARG A 115 -12.27 4.68 -12.26
CA ARG A 115 -11.76 3.72 -13.24
C ARG A 115 -12.13 4.14 -14.66
N TYR A 116 -11.16 4.12 -15.56
CA TYR A 116 -11.38 4.33 -16.97
C TYR A 116 -10.84 3.14 -17.79
N ALA A 117 -11.75 2.42 -18.47
CA ALA A 117 -11.39 1.33 -19.36
C ALA A 117 -11.11 1.88 -20.76
N TYR A 118 -9.85 2.03 -21.12
CA TYR A 118 -9.42 2.68 -22.36
C TYR A 118 -9.30 1.72 -23.57
N ALA A 119 -9.22 0.40 -23.33
CA ALA A 119 -9.24 -0.59 -24.38
C ALA A 119 -9.98 -1.85 -23.93
N LYS A 120 -10.85 -2.36 -24.78
CA LYS A 120 -11.63 -3.58 -24.54
C LYS A 120 -11.48 -4.52 -25.73
N PHE A 121 -11.02 -5.72 -25.45
CA PHE A 121 -10.95 -6.85 -26.36
C PHE A 121 -11.94 -7.92 -25.88
N GLU A 122 -12.08 -9.01 -26.61
CA GLU A 122 -13.04 -10.05 -26.26
C GLU A 122 -12.91 -10.55 -24.80
N LYS A 123 -11.68 -10.83 -24.37
CA LYS A 123 -11.40 -11.34 -23.02
C LYS A 123 -10.56 -10.43 -22.14
N ILE A 124 -10.01 -9.36 -22.72
CA ILE A 124 -9.08 -8.49 -22.03
C ILE A 124 -9.63 -7.07 -21.98
N THR A 125 -9.60 -6.44 -20.82
CA THR A 125 -9.87 -5.01 -20.67
C THR A 125 -8.65 -4.35 -20.04
N LEU A 126 -8.15 -3.30 -20.69
CA LEU A 126 -7.13 -2.42 -20.14
C LEU A 126 -7.81 -1.22 -19.51
N TYR A 127 -7.42 -0.90 -18.30
CA TYR A 127 -7.99 0.20 -17.53
C TYR A 127 -6.93 0.98 -16.77
N ALA A 128 -7.32 2.14 -16.28
CA ALA A 128 -6.54 2.90 -15.31
C ALA A 128 -7.45 3.37 -14.17
N ASP A 129 -6.97 3.21 -12.95
CA ASP A 129 -7.62 3.72 -11.74
C ASP A 129 -6.88 4.97 -11.26
N LEU A 130 -7.63 6.04 -11.04
CA LEU A 130 -7.17 7.17 -10.24
C LEU A 130 -7.71 6.98 -8.83
N LYS A 131 -6.85 6.65 -7.87
CA LYS A 131 -7.19 6.42 -6.45
C LYS A 131 -6.75 7.61 -5.61
N ILE A 132 -7.57 8.01 -4.64
CA ILE A 132 -7.26 9.07 -3.67
C ILE A 132 -7.24 8.43 -2.27
N PRO A 133 -6.12 7.82 -1.85
CA PRO A 133 -6.01 7.21 -0.55
C PRO A 133 -5.97 8.25 0.57
N VAL A 134 -6.72 7.95 1.63
CA VAL A 134 -6.67 8.62 2.91
C VAL A 134 -6.45 7.55 3.97
N GLY A 135 -5.40 7.66 4.76
CA GLY A 135 -5.05 6.56 5.64
C GLY A 135 -4.19 6.94 6.82
N PHE A 136 -3.88 5.93 7.61
CA PHE A 136 -3.03 6.01 8.78
C PHE A 136 -1.96 4.94 8.70
N SER A 137 -0.78 5.28 9.21
CA SER A 137 0.33 4.34 9.37
C SER A 137 0.83 4.38 10.81
N ASN A 138 1.26 3.22 11.29
CA ASN A 138 1.90 3.06 12.58
C ASN A 138 3.23 2.34 12.38
N LYS A 139 4.30 2.95 12.83
CA LYS A 139 5.65 2.41 12.75
C LYS A 139 6.15 2.07 14.15
N LYS A 140 6.61 0.84 14.33
CA LYS A 140 7.22 0.35 15.56
C LYS A 140 8.64 -0.08 15.28
N GLU A 141 9.53 0.18 16.21
CA GLU A 141 10.91 -0.28 16.18
C GLU A 141 11.17 -1.20 17.34
N GLU A 142 11.82 -2.29 17.07
CA GLU A 142 12.32 -3.24 18.02
C GLU A 142 13.85 -3.16 18.02
N PHE A 143 14.42 -2.86 19.16
CA PHE A 143 15.83 -2.75 19.35
C PHE A 143 16.20 -3.47 20.66
N ASP A 144 17.08 -4.45 20.59
CA ASP A 144 17.53 -5.22 21.75
C ASP A 144 16.37 -5.72 22.63
N ASP A 145 15.37 -6.41 22.00
CA ASP A 145 14.15 -6.94 22.63
C ASP A 145 13.21 -5.89 23.27
N LYS A 146 13.48 -4.61 23.07
CA LYS A 146 12.60 -3.52 23.49
C LYS A 146 11.86 -2.93 22.32
N THR A 147 10.53 -3.00 22.34
CA THR A 147 9.68 -2.40 21.32
C THR A 147 9.29 -0.99 21.72
N SER A 148 9.52 -0.03 20.85
CA SER A 148 9.06 1.34 20.97
C SER A 148 8.17 1.72 19.81
N VAL A 149 7.11 2.52 20.08
CA VAL A 149 6.31 3.13 19.01
C VAL A 149 7.05 4.38 18.55
N LEU A 150 7.49 4.37 17.29
CA LEU A 150 8.25 5.48 16.73
C LEU A 150 7.34 6.56 16.15
N ASP A 151 6.40 6.17 15.29
CA ASP A 151 5.64 7.10 14.49
C ASP A 151 4.19 6.67 14.29
N ASN A 152 3.30 7.66 14.38
CA ASN A 152 1.95 7.58 13.83
C ASN A 152 1.85 8.59 12.69
N GLY A 153 1.51 8.13 11.50
CA GLY A 153 1.41 8.96 10.31
C GLY A 153 -0.01 9.01 9.76
N PHE A 154 -0.39 10.17 9.25
CA PHE A 154 -1.56 10.35 8.39
C PHE A 154 -1.09 10.50 6.96
N VAL A 155 -1.72 9.77 6.03
CA VAL A 155 -1.38 9.78 4.60
C VAL A 155 -2.56 10.30 3.81
N LEU A 156 -2.30 11.25 2.94
CA LEU A 156 -3.20 11.70 1.89
C LEU A 156 -2.46 11.64 0.56
N GLY A 157 -3.08 11.09 -0.50
CA GLY A 157 -2.37 10.98 -1.76
C GLY A 157 -3.27 10.90 -2.98
N ALA A 158 -2.63 10.79 -4.14
CA ALA A 158 -3.26 10.42 -5.39
C ALA A 158 -2.37 9.39 -6.10
N ARG A 159 -2.98 8.34 -6.65
CA ARG A 159 -2.26 7.25 -7.33
C ARG A 159 -2.91 6.95 -8.66
N LEU A 160 -2.12 6.89 -9.72
CA LEU A 160 -2.53 6.40 -11.02
C LEU A 160 -2.05 4.95 -11.19
N ILE A 161 -2.98 4.05 -11.37
CA ILE A 161 -2.75 2.60 -11.37
C ILE A 161 -3.32 2.00 -12.66
N PRO A 162 -2.52 1.81 -13.70
CA PRO A 162 -2.93 1.03 -14.85
C PRO A 162 -3.10 -0.43 -14.46
N GLY A 163 -4.08 -1.06 -15.09
CA GLY A 163 -4.39 -2.45 -14.84
C GLY A 163 -4.94 -3.15 -16.07
N LEU A 164 -4.97 -4.45 -15.96
CA LEU A 164 -5.53 -5.36 -16.96
C LEU A 164 -6.49 -6.30 -16.24
N THR A 165 -7.66 -6.53 -16.85
CA THR A 165 -8.54 -7.65 -16.47
C THR A 165 -8.61 -8.66 -17.58
N TYR A 166 -8.56 -9.94 -17.20
CA TYR A 166 -8.81 -11.07 -18.09
C TYR A 166 -10.12 -11.74 -17.70
N LYS A 167 -11.07 -11.82 -18.62
CA LYS A 167 -12.38 -12.44 -18.41
C LYS A 167 -12.26 -13.95 -18.43
N PHE A 168 -12.41 -14.57 -17.25
CA PHE A 168 -12.43 -16.03 -17.11
C PHE A 168 -13.82 -16.59 -17.50
N ASN A 169 -14.87 -15.97 -16.96
CA ASN A 169 -16.27 -16.22 -17.33
C ASN A 169 -17.11 -14.92 -17.22
N ASN A 170 -18.44 -15.00 -17.28
CA ASN A 170 -19.29 -13.83 -17.24
C ASN A 170 -19.27 -13.07 -15.91
N HIS A 171 -18.87 -13.75 -14.82
CA HIS A 171 -18.87 -13.18 -13.47
C HIS A 171 -17.46 -13.02 -12.88
N ILE A 172 -16.49 -13.83 -13.30
CA ILE A 172 -15.15 -13.85 -12.70
C ILE A 172 -14.14 -13.31 -13.70
N LEU A 173 -13.40 -12.27 -13.27
CA LEU A 173 -12.25 -11.76 -14.00
C LEU A 173 -11.02 -11.87 -13.11
N PHE A 174 -9.90 -12.20 -13.71
CA PHE A 174 -8.59 -12.05 -13.11
C PHE A 174 -8.08 -10.63 -13.39
N THR A 175 -7.49 -9.98 -12.40
CA THR A 175 -6.94 -8.63 -12.55
C THR A 175 -5.48 -8.57 -12.14
N THR A 176 -4.73 -7.72 -12.83
CA THR A 176 -3.38 -7.32 -12.42
C THR A 176 -3.26 -5.80 -12.50
N GLU A 177 -2.56 -5.21 -11.55
CA GLU A 177 -2.37 -3.76 -11.43
C GLU A 177 -0.88 -3.46 -11.23
N ILE A 178 -0.41 -2.36 -11.78
CA ILE A 178 0.95 -1.87 -11.65
C ILE A 178 0.89 -0.42 -11.20
N GLY A 179 1.50 -0.08 -10.07
CA GLY A 179 1.59 1.31 -9.63
C GLY A 179 2.52 2.11 -10.55
N LEU A 180 1.97 3.08 -11.30
CA LEU A 180 2.74 3.88 -12.23
C LEU A 180 3.20 5.20 -11.63
N LEU A 181 2.28 5.95 -11.03
CA LEU A 181 2.54 7.28 -10.47
C LEU A 181 1.85 7.42 -9.12
N SER A 182 2.55 7.98 -8.17
CA SER A 182 1.98 8.36 -6.88
C SER A 182 2.43 9.74 -6.46
N ILE A 183 1.49 10.47 -5.88
CA ILE A 183 1.71 11.71 -5.16
C ILE A 183 1.21 11.44 -3.75
N ASN A 184 2.07 11.60 -2.75
CA ASN A 184 1.69 11.36 -1.37
C ASN A 184 2.13 12.53 -0.51
N TYR A 185 1.26 12.92 0.40
CA TYR A 185 1.55 13.78 1.53
C TYR A 185 1.49 12.91 2.78
N LEU A 186 2.55 12.92 3.56
CA LEU A 186 2.67 12.19 4.81
C LEU A 186 2.87 13.19 5.94
N HIS A 187 1.92 13.23 6.87
CA HIS A 187 2.04 13.95 8.12
C HIS A 187 2.37 12.97 9.23
N THR A 188 3.54 13.09 9.82
CA THR A 188 4.02 12.15 10.85
C THR A 188 4.16 12.85 12.18
N ARG A 189 3.62 12.24 13.22
CA ARG A 189 3.82 12.64 14.60
C ARG A 189 4.68 11.59 15.31
N ASN A 190 5.90 11.97 15.60
CA ASN A 190 6.86 11.14 16.33
C ASN A 190 6.88 11.54 17.81
N THR A 191 6.68 10.58 18.71
CA THR A 191 6.80 10.81 20.14
C THR A 191 8.08 10.13 20.61
N LYS A 192 9.13 10.91 20.87
CA LYS A 192 10.39 10.39 21.42
C LYS A 192 10.20 9.92 22.86
N ALA A 193 11.12 9.09 23.34
CA ALA A 193 11.13 8.54 24.71
C ALA A 193 11.05 9.62 25.83
N ASN A 194 11.43 10.85 25.52
CA ASN A 194 11.41 12.00 26.45
C ASN A 194 10.12 12.84 26.35
N ASN A 195 9.05 12.33 25.75
CA ASN A 195 7.81 13.07 25.48
C ASN A 195 7.95 14.28 24.51
N ASP A 196 9.09 14.44 23.87
CA ASP A 196 9.24 15.42 22.81
C ASP A 196 8.46 14.96 21.57
N VAL A 197 7.54 15.81 21.11
CA VAL A 197 6.76 15.55 19.89
C VAL A 197 7.45 16.23 18.72
N LYS A 198 7.92 15.45 17.77
CA LYS A 198 8.40 15.94 16.47
C LYS A 198 7.31 15.74 15.43
N ILE A 199 6.98 16.79 14.70
CA ILE A 199 6.05 16.76 13.58
C ILE A 199 6.89 16.92 12.31
N ASP A 200 6.77 15.99 11.39
CA ASP A 200 7.41 16.02 10.09
C ASP A 200 6.33 15.94 9.01
N ASP A 201 6.44 16.80 8.02
CA ASP A 201 5.63 16.81 6.81
C ASP A 201 6.50 16.42 5.63
N ASP A 202 6.11 15.39 4.91
CA ASP A 202 6.82 14.91 3.73
C ASP A 202 5.88 14.90 2.52
N PHE A 203 6.37 15.42 1.42
CA PHE A 203 5.67 15.44 0.15
C PHE A 203 6.50 14.70 -0.89
N THR A 204 5.97 13.60 -1.40
CA THR A 204 6.67 12.74 -2.34
C THR A 204 5.91 12.63 -3.65
N ILE A 205 6.59 12.89 -4.76
CA ILE A 205 6.11 12.58 -6.10
C ILE A 205 7.07 11.55 -6.70
N GLY A 206 6.55 10.43 -7.16
CA GLY A 206 7.42 9.42 -7.76
C GLY A 206 6.67 8.36 -8.56
N ALA A 207 7.39 7.72 -9.45
CA ALA A 207 6.98 6.43 -9.95
C ALA A 207 7.11 5.45 -8.79
N ASN A 208 6.07 4.66 -8.55
CA ASN A 208 6.08 3.73 -7.43
C ASN A 208 6.96 2.51 -7.76
N ASN A 209 8.28 2.68 -7.65
CA ASN A 209 9.26 1.60 -7.87
C ASN A 209 9.13 0.46 -6.84
N ARG A 210 8.25 0.61 -5.84
CA ARG A 210 8.08 -0.37 -4.76
C ARG A 210 6.86 -1.27 -4.95
N THR A 211 5.97 -0.94 -5.87
CA THR A 211 4.80 -1.79 -6.14
C THR A 211 5.12 -2.68 -7.33
N ILE A 212 5.64 -3.81 -7.05
CA ILE A 212 5.56 -4.98 -7.89
C ILE A 212 4.08 -5.23 -8.19
N ALA A 213 3.76 -5.80 -9.34
CA ALA A 213 2.40 -6.08 -9.75
C ALA A 213 1.55 -6.68 -8.63
N SER A 214 0.35 -6.18 -8.44
CA SER A 214 -0.67 -6.81 -7.62
C SER A 214 -1.54 -7.71 -8.47
N PHE A 215 -2.00 -8.81 -7.89
CA PHE A 215 -2.87 -9.78 -8.54
C PHE A 215 -4.15 -9.92 -7.76
N GLY A 216 -5.25 -10.12 -8.45
CA GLY A 216 -6.54 -10.22 -7.80
C GLY A 216 -7.64 -10.78 -8.68
N PHE A 217 -8.83 -10.76 -8.11
CA PHE A 217 -10.04 -11.18 -8.78
C PHE A 217 -11.09 -10.09 -8.70
N VAL A 218 -11.95 -10.04 -9.72
CA VAL A 218 -13.12 -9.20 -9.78
C VAL A 218 -14.33 -10.09 -10.01
N TYR A 219 -15.36 -9.93 -9.20
CA TYR A 219 -16.66 -10.56 -9.39
C TYR A 219 -17.67 -9.55 -9.87
N LEU A 220 -18.33 -9.85 -10.98
CA LEU A 220 -19.40 -9.05 -11.59
C LEU A 220 -20.76 -9.63 -11.21
N PHE A 221 -21.66 -8.78 -10.75
CA PHE A 221 -23.05 -9.13 -10.45
C PHE A 221 -23.94 -8.96 -11.65
#